data_a26feecb410f0b0769450eb2111addc3
#
_entry.id   a26feecb410f0b0769450eb2111addc3
#
_cell.length_a   1.000
_cell.length_b   1.000
_cell.length_c   1.000
_cell.angle_alpha   90.00
_cell.angle_beta   90.00
_cell.angle_gamma   90.00
#
_symmetry.space_group_name_H-M   'P 1'
#
loop_
_entity.id
_entity.type
_entity.pdbx_description
1 polymer ?
#
loop_
_entity_poly.entity_id
_entity_poly.type
_entity_poly.pdbx_seq_one_letter_code
_entity_poly.pdbx_strand_id
1 'polypeptide(L)'
;MKNLKALRRRPRINFLPENEDAIAETDRLFIRVWEEQDQSLLHSIMSDADVMQYVWDYKPATIQQIQDFVRKCIREAGERGWTTWALILKEDQSLIGYCGFLTRDYGEYKGETEIGWLVAKEHWGKGIATEAAKAVLDFGFSSWKFDRVIASARSENTQSIKVMVKVGMSLLENSPNPKGQLVPHAVIENNLLDT
;
A
#
# COMPACT_ATOMS: atom_id res chain seq x y z
N MET A 1 -7.49 -23.99 10.12
CA MET A 1 -6.61 -23.34 11.11
C MET A 1 -5.19 -23.83 10.89
N LYS A 2 -4.49 -23.29 9.86
CA LYS A 2 -3.07 -23.57 9.58
C LYS A 2 -2.30 -22.27 9.61
N ASN A 3 -1.54 -22.13 10.70
CA ASN A 3 -0.25 -21.46 10.79
C ASN A 3 -0.12 -19.96 10.59
N LEU A 4 -0.81 -19.17 11.41
CA LEU A 4 -0.32 -17.80 11.76
C LEU A 4 1.07 -17.84 12.43
N LYS A 5 1.56 -19.04 12.85
CA LYS A 5 2.89 -19.20 13.45
C LYS A 5 4.05 -19.03 12.46
N ALA A 6 3.84 -19.03 11.14
CA ALA A 6 4.88 -18.79 10.15
C ALA A 6 5.30 -17.31 10.09
N LEU A 7 4.42 -16.37 10.46
CA LEU A 7 4.75 -14.94 10.60
C LEU A 7 5.71 -14.65 11.77
N ARG A 8 5.96 -15.62 12.68
CA ARG A 8 6.84 -15.46 13.84
C ARG A 8 8.34 -15.61 13.55
N ARG A 9 8.77 -15.80 12.31
CA ARG A 9 10.20 -15.75 11.93
C ARG A 9 10.62 -14.37 11.35
N ARG A 10 10.04 -13.29 11.91
CA ARG A 10 10.47 -11.94 11.61
C ARG A 10 11.86 -11.70 12.23
N PRO A 11 12.82 -11.08 11.50
CA PRO A 11 13.98 -10.53 12.17
C PRO A 11 13.46 -9.55 13.23
N ARG A 12 13.97 -9.65 14.47
CA ARG A 12 13.63 -8.74 15.57
C ARG A 12 14.18 -7.37 15.22
N ILE A 13 13.34 -6.53 14.59
CA ILE A 13 13.58 -5.11 14.53
C ILE A 13 13.06 -4.55 15.86
N ASN A 14 13.83 -3.70 16.53
CA ASN A 14 13.56 -3.14 17.87
C ASN A 14 12.37 -2.16 17.90
N PHE A 15 11.40 -2.29 17.02
CA PHE A 15 10.13 -1.59 17.01
C PHE A 15 9.01 -2.63 16.84
N LEU A 16 8.71 -3.37 17.91
CA LEU A 16 7.45 -4.10 17.98
C LEU A 16 6.39 -3.06 18.34
N PRO A 17 5.38 -2.83 17.46
CA PRO A 17 4.22 -2.04 17.84
C PRO A 17 3.56 -2.70 19.05
N GLU A 18 2.95 -1.89 19.94
CA GLU A 18 2.19 -2.39 21.09
C GLU A 18 1.05 -3.34 20.69
N ASN A 19 0.66 -3.29 19.42
CA ASN A 19 -0.27 -4.23 18.78
C ASN A 19 0.51 -5.33 18.06
N GLU A 20 0.45 -6.57 18.55
CA GLU A 20 1.17 -7.74 18.01
C GLU A 20 0.88 -8.02 16.51
N ASP A 21 -0.24 -7.52 15.96
CA ASP A 21 -0.69 -7.72 14.58
C ASP A 21 -0.25 -6.60 13.63
N ALA A 22 0.29 -5.48 14.12
CA ALA A 22 0.76 -4.39 13.29
C ALA A 22 2.10 -4.73 12.63
N ILE A 23 2.24 -4.39 11.34
CA ILE A 23 3.51 -4.50 10.60
C ILE A 23 4.37 -3.24 10.76
N ALA A 24 3.71 -2.11 10.95
CA ALA A 24 4.33 -0.82 11.24
C ALA A 24 3.37 0.06 12.05
N GLU A 25 3.95 1.00 12.79
CA GLU A 25 3.24 2.00 13.57
C GLU A 25 3.87 3.37 13.30
N THR A 26 3.02 4.39 13.20
CA THR A 26 3.43 5.80 13.02
C THR A 26 2.80 6.66 14.10
N ASP A 27 2.96 7.97 14.05
CA ASP A 27 2.32 8.89 15.00
C ASP A 27 0.79 8.75 14.99
N ARG A 28 0.20 8.53 13.81
CA ARG A 28 -1.27 8.54 13.63
C ARG A 28 -1.87 7.20 13.21
N LEU A 29 -1.04 6.23 12.78
CA LEU A 29 -1.52 5.02 12.13
C LEU A 29 -1.00 3.75 12.80
N PHE A 30 -1.85 2.73 12.89
CA PHE A 30 -1.45 1.34 12.86
C PHE A 30 -1.60 0.79 11.44
N ILE A 31 -0.59 0.09 10.95
CA ILE A 31 -0.60 -0.58 9.64
C ILE A 31 -0.55 -2.07 9.92
N ARG A 32 -1.62 -2.79 9.57
CA ARG A 32 -1.76 -4.20 9.95
C ARG A 32 -2.21 -5.11 8.81
N VAL A 33 -2.08 -6.40 9.02
CA VAL A 33 -2.66 -7.40 8.13
C VAL A 33 -4.19 -7.25 8.10
N TRP A 34 -4.78 -7.53 6.94
CA TRP A 34 -6.23 -7.52 6.77
C TRP A 34 -6.91 -8.59 7.60
N GLU A 35 -8.12 -8.27 8.04
CA GLU A 35 -9.06 -9.19 8.67
C GLU A 35 -10.31 -9.33 7.79
N GLU A 36 -10.99 -10.47 7.87
CA GLU A 36 -12.22 -10.71 7.10
C GLU A 36 -13.30 -9.64 7.36
N GLN A 37 -13.37 -9.14 8.58
CA GLN A 37 -14.33 -8.09 8.98
C GLN A 37 -14.06 -6.73 8.34
N ASP A 38 -12.86 -6.47 7.82
CA ASP A 38 -12.51 -5.21 7.15
C ASP A 38 -13.23 -5.03 5.81
N GLN A 39 -13.76 -6.11 5.24
CA GLN A 39 -14.37 -6.09 3.90
C GLN A 39 -15.49 -5.06 3.78
N SER A 40 -16.39 -4.99 4.76
CA SER A 40 -17.51 -4.05 4.74
C SER A 40 -17.06 -2.59 4.90
N LEU A 41 -16.07 -2.36 5.74
CA LEU A 41 -15.50 -1.03 5.97
C LEU A 41 -14.73 -0.54 4.73
N LEU A 42 -13.89 -1.39 4.14
CA LEU A 42 -13.21 -1.06 2.91
C LEU A 42 -14.18 -0.84 1.74
N HIS A 43 -15.26 -1.62 1.66
CA HIS A 43 -16.29 -1.42 0.65
C HIS A 43 -16.95 -0.04 0.78
N SER A 44 -17.27 0.43 1.99
CA SER A 44 -17.83 1.77 2.18
C SER A 44 -16.90 2.88 1.69
N ILE A 45 -15.59 2.72 1.83
CA ILE A 45 -14.59 3.66 1.30
C ILE A 45 -14.51 3.57 -0.23
N MET A 46 -14.41 2.36 -0.77
CA MET A 46 -14.17 2.14 -2.21
C MET A 46 -15.47 2.15 -3.06
N SER A 47 -16.63 2.34 -2.46
CA SER A 47 -17.88 2.65 -3.16
C SER A 47 -18.03 4.15 -3.47
N ASP A 48 -17.17 5.01 -2.92
CA ASP A 48 -17.11 6.44 -3.27
C ASP A 48 -16.42 6.62 -4.65
N ALA A 49 -17.13 7.25 -5.60
CA ALA A 49 -16.64 7.49 -6.94
C ALA A 49 -15.40 8.43 -6.97
N ASP A 50 -15.32 9.39 -6.05
CA ASP A 50 -14.17 10.30 -5.94
C ASP A 50 -12.93 9.54 -5.47
N VAL A 51 -13.08 8.58 -4.56
CA VAL A 51 -11.99 7.73 -4.08
C VAL A 51 -11.49 6.83 -5.22
N MET A 52 -12.41 6.27 -6.00
CA MET A 52 -12.07 5.32 -7.05
C MET A 52 -11.72 5.94 -8.41
N GLN A 53 -11.83 7.26 -8.58
CA GLN A 53 -11.63 7.91 -9.88
C GLN A 53 -10.27 7.65 -10.55
N TYR A 54 -9.25 7.23 -9.79
CA TYR A 54 -7.90 6.92 -10.28
C TYR A 54 -7.41 5.52 -9.90
N VAL A 55 -8.28 4.70 -9.29
CA VAL A 55 -7.92 3.39 -8.74
C VAL A 55 -8.63 2.29 -9.50
N TRP A 56 -7.96 1.16 -9.71
CA TRP A 56 -8.45 -0.03 -10.43
C TRP A 56 -8.97 0.31 -11.82
N ASP A 57 -10.28 0.05 -12.06
CA ASP A 57 -10.96 0.31 -13.34
C ASP A 57 -11.68 1.67 -13.38
N TYR A 58 -11.42 2.52 -12.35
CA TYR A 58 -11.95 3.89 -12.22
C TYR A 58 -13.47 3.95 -11.95
N LYS A 59 -13.99 2.96 -11.25
CA LYS A 59 -15.39 2.85 -10.88
C LYS A 59 -15.50 2.44 -9.40
N PRO A 60 -16.61 2.80 -8.74
CA PRO A 60 -16.95 2.26 -7.43
C PRO A 60 -16.80 0.74 -7.41
N ALA A 61 -16.13 0.21 -6.38
CA ALA A 61 -15.92 -1.21 -6.24
C ALA A 61 -17.20 -1.92 -5.77
N THR A 62 -17.43 -3.09 -6.30
CA THR A 62 -18.50 -3.98 -5.78
C THR A 62 -18.03 -4.68 -4.52
N ILE A 63 -18.96 -5.10 -3.66
CA ILE A 63 -18.62 -5.86 -2.46
C ILE A 63 -17.82 -7.14 -2.79
N GLN A 64 -18.15 -7.82 -3.90
CA GLN A 64 -17.44 -9.02 -4.33
C GLN A 64 -15.96 -8.72 -4.65
N GLN A 65 -15.68 -7.62 -5.37
CA GLN A 65 -14.31 -7.22 -5.67
C GLN A 65 -13.52 -6.92 -4.39
N ILE A 66 -14.13 -6.30 -3.39
CA ILE A 66 -13.49 -6.04 -2.09
C ILE A 66 -13.22 -7.34 -1.33
N GLN A 67 -14.17 -8.26 -1.30
CA GLN A 67 -13.99 -9.57 -0.68
C GLN A 67 -12.82 -10.33 -1.30
N ASP A 68 -12.75 -10.36 -2.63
CA ASP A 68 -11.67 -11.04 -3.35
C ASP A 68 -10.32 -10.36 -3.10
N PHE A 69 -10.30 -9.03 -3.07
CA PHE A 69 -9.10 -8.25 -2.75
C PHE A 69 -8.58 -8.54 -1.33
N VAL A 70 -9.44 -8.44 -0.31
CA VAL A 70 -9.04 -8.68 1.09
C VAL A 70 -8.55 -10.12 1.28
N ARG A 71 -9.29 -11.12 0.74
CA ARG A 71 -8.87 -12.53 0.80
C ARG A 71 -7.53 -12.77 0.09
N LYS A 72 -7.33 -12.13 -1.07
CA LYS A 72 -6.03 -12.16 -1.76
C LYS A 72 -4.94 -11.62 -0.87
N CYS A 73 -5.11 -10.45 -0.27
CA CYS A 73 -4.11 -9.83 0.61
C CYS A 73 -3.79 -10.69 1.84
N ILE A 74 -4.80 -11.28 2.49
CA ILE A 74 -4.60 -12.20 3.63
C ILE A 74 -3.77 -13.42 3.19
N ARG A 75 -4.10 -14.03 2.04
CA ARG A 75 -3.35 -15.16 1.49
C ARG A 75 -1.90 -14.76 1.17
N GLU A 76 -1.69 -13.67 0.44
CA GLU A 76 -0.34 -13.20 0.07
C GLU A 76 0.51 -12.85 1.28
N ALA A 77 -0.07 -12.24 2.32
CA ALA A 77 0.62 -12.01 3.60
C ALA A 77 1.11 -13.33 4.23
N GLY A 78 0.32 -14.39 4.13
CA GLY A 78 0.69 -15.72 4.64
C GLY A 78 1.72 -16.45 3.79
N GLU A 79 1.70 -16.28 2.46
CA GLU A 79 2.56 -16.99 1.51
C GLU A 79 3.93 -16.33 1.35
N ARG A 80 3.96 -15.02 1.09
CA ARG A 80 5.20 -14.28 0.77
C ARG A 80 5.59 -13.21 1.81
N GLY A 81 4.74 -12.98 2.81
CA GLY A 81 5.02 -12.08 3.92
C GLY A 81 4.70 -10.60 3.65
N TRP A 82 4.44 -10.20 2.41
CA TRP A 82 4.13 -8.83 2.05
C TRP A 82 2.96 -8.73 1.04
N THR A 83 2.21 -7.66 1.15
CA THR A 83 1.01 -7.35 0.36
C THR A 83 0.65 -5.88 0.56
N THR A 84 -0.57 -5.48 0.25
CA THR A 84 -1.15 -4.24 0.80
C THR A 84 -1.74 -4.51 2.18
N TRP A 85 -1.65 -3.53 3.06
CA TRP A 85 -2.08 -3.62 4.46
C TRP A 85 -3.14 -2.58 4.78
N ALA A 86 -3.99 -2.88 5.75
CA ALA A 86 -5.00 -1.98 6.27
C ALA A 86 -4.37 -0.80 7.02
N LEU A 87 -4.88 0.40 6.79
CA LEU A 87 -4.53 1.61 7.53
C LEU A 87 -5.61 1.88 8.57
N ILE A 88 -5.22 1.84 9.83
CA ILE A 88 -6.10 2.10 10.97
C ILE A 88 -5.68 3.40 11.62
N LEU A 89 -6.60 4.36 11.75
CA LEU A 89 -6.35 5.61 12.45
C LEU A 89 -6.31 5.36 13.96
N LYS A 90 -5.26 5.83 14.65
CA LYS A 90 -5.09 5.60 16.10
C LYS A 90 -6.15 6.30 16.94
N GLU A 91 -6.60 7.47 16.49
CA GLU A 91 -7.51 8.35 17.22
C GLU A 91 -8.83 7.66 17.56
N ASP A 92 -9.41 6.92 16.63
CA ASP A 92 -10.74 6.31 16.76
C ASP A 92 -10.80 4.84 16.32
N GLN A 93 -9.65 4.24 16.00
CA GLN A 93 -9.51 2.85 15.53
C GLN A 93 -10.25 2.57 14.21
N SER A 94 -10.56 3.61 13.44
CA SER A 94 -11.24 3.46 12.15
C SER A 94 -10.30 2.95 11.06
N LEU A 95 -10.80 2.06 10.20
CA LEU A 95 -10.16 1.70 8.94
C LEU A 95 -10.36 2.87 7.96
N ILE A 96 -9.25 3.42 7.47
CA ILE A 96 -9.26 4.60 6.60
C ILE A 96 -8.68 4.36 5.20
N GLY A 97 -8.29 3.13 4.89
CA GLY A 97 -7.73 2.80 3.58
C GLY A 97 -6.69 1.70 3.62
N TYR A 98 -5.77 1.73 2.66
CA TYR A 98 -4.65 0.78 2.61
C TYR A 98 -3.36 1.42 2.09
N CYS A 99 -2.24 0.80 2.42
CA CYS A 99 -0.94 1.05 1.80
C CYS A 99 -0.14 -0.25 1.79
N GLY A 100 0.67 -0.48 0.76
CA GLY A 100 1.50 -1.68 0.70
C GLY A 100 2.05 -1.99 -0.67
N PHE A 101 2.59 -3.20 -0.81
CA PHE A 101 3.28 -3.64 -2.00
C PHE A 101 2.42 -4.60 -2.83
N LEU A 102 2.63 -4.51 -4.13
CA LEU A 102 2.10 -5.45 -5.12
C LEU A 102 3.19 -5.74 -6.17
N THR A 103 3.06 -6.86 -6.85
CA THR A 103 3.91 -7.12 -8.02
C THR A 103 3.23 -6.52 -9.23
N ARG A 104 3.94 -5.65 -9.93
CA ARG A 104 3.44 -5.08 -11.18
C ARG A 104 3.33 -6.16 -12.25
N ASP A 105 2.19 -6.25 -12.91
CA ASP A 105 1.88 -7.32 -13.86
C ASP A 105 1.89 -6.89 -15.32
N TYR A 106 2.20 -5.61 -15.61
CA TYR A 106 2.16 -5.03 -16.95
C TYR A 106 3.30 -4.04 -17.24
N GLY A 107 3.50 -3.78 -18.54
CA GLY A 107 4.36 -2.72 -19.08
C GLY A 107 5.85 -2.97 -18.87
N GLU A 108 6.61 -1.91 -19.02
CA GLU A 108 8.08 -1.89 -18.93
C GLU A 108 8.59 -2.39 -17.58
N TYR A 109 7.88 -2.08 -16.49
CA TYR A 109 8.26 -2.43 -15.12
C TYR A 109 7.58 -3.72 -14.64
N LYS A 110 7.19 -4.61 -15.54
CA LYS A 110 6.57 -5.90 -15.17
C LYS A 110 7.52 -6.74 -14.32
N GLY A 111 7.00 -7.24 -13.20
CA GLY A 111 7.75 -8.03 -12.22
C GLY A 111 8.35 -7.20 -11.07
N GLU A 112 8.40 -5.88 -11.22
CA GLU A 112 8.88 -4.97 -10.16
C GLU A 112 7.93 -4.94 -8.96
N THR A 113 8.50 -4.63 -7.80
CA THR A 113 7.71 -4.32 -6.60
C THR A 113 7.18 -2.89 -6.71
N GLU A 114 5.85 -2.76 -6.72
CA GLU A 114 5.15 -1.47 -6.78
C GLU A 114 4.51 -1.17 -5.43
N ILE A 115 4.66 0.07 -4.93
CA ILE A 115 3.90 0.55 -3.79
C ILE A 115 2.63 1.23 -4.24
N GLY A 116 1.50 0.91 -3.57
CA GLY A 116 0.21 1.54 -3.79
C GLY A 116 -0.43 1.99 -2.49
N TRP A 117 -1.26 3.01 -2.58
CA TRP A 117 -2.04 3.54 -1.45
C TRP A 117 -3.41 4.02 -1.88
N LEU A 118 -4.35 3.95 -0.94
CA LEU A 118 -5.68 4.52 -1.02
C LEU A 118 -6.07 5.00 0.38
N VAL A 119 -6.62 6.21 0.46
CA VAL A 119 -7.09 6.80 1.73
C VAL A 119 -8.49 7.35 1.52
N ALA A 120 -9.36 7.12 2.48
CA ALA A 120 -10.72 7.64 2.50
C ALA A 120 -10.74 9.17 2.34
N LYS A 121 -11.73 9.69 1.65
CA LYS A 121 -11.79 11.09 1.17
C LYS A 121 -11.69 12.11 2.31
N GLU A 122 -12.31 11.84 3.45
CA GLU A 122 -12.28 12.70 4.63
C GLU A 122 -10.89 12.89 5.25
N HIS A 123 -9.93 12.05 4.88
CA HIS A 123 -8.55 12.12 5.34
C HIS A 123 -7.57 12.69 4.29
N TRP A 124 -8.06 13.12 3.13
CA TRP A 124 -7.22 13.75 2.10
C TRP A 124 -6.63 15.08 2.56
N GLY A 125 -5.48 15.42 2.00
CA GLY A 125 -4.79 16.68 2.32
C GLY A 125 -4.11 16.72 3.68
N LYS A 126 -4.33 15.73 4.55
CA LYS A 126 -3.79 15.66 5.92
C LYS A 126 -2.42 14.96 6.02
N GLY A 127 -1.81 14.56 4.89
CA GLY A 127 -0.49 13.89 4.85
C GLY A 127 -0.50 12.40 5.23
N ILE A 128 -1.65 11.79 5.43
CA ILE A 128 -1.82 10.38 5.82
C ILE A 128 -1.15 9.43 4.82
N ALA A 129 -1.40 9.59 3.51
CA ALA A 129 -0.79 8.74 2.49
C ALA A 129 0.74 8.84 2.48
N THR A 130 1.30 10.02 2.72
CA THR A 130 2.76 10.21 2.80
C THR A 130 3.34 9.51 4.03
N GLU A 131 2.69 9.62 5.18
CA GLU A 131 3.08 8.97 6.43
C GLU A 131 3.05 7.44 6.28
N ALA A 132 1.95 6.90 5.77
CA ALA A 132 1.79 5.48 5.52
C ALA A 132 2.84 4.93 4.54
N ALA A 133 3.04 5.63 3.40
CA ALA A 133 3.98 5.19 2.37
C ALA A 133 5.43 5.20 2.87
N LYS A 134 5.84 6.20 3.67
CA LYS A 134 7.17 6.21 4.31
C LYS A 134 7.37 5.00 5.21
N ALA A 135 6.45 4.75 6.15
CA ALA A 135 6.54 3.62 7.07
C ALA A 135 6.57 2.27 6.33
N VAL A 136 5.76 2.13 5.27
CA VAL A 136 5.73 0.92 4.45
C VAL A 136 7.03 0.73 3.67
N LEU A 137 7.59 1.79 3.07
CA LEU A 137 8.88 1.74 2.37
C LEU A 137 10.00 1.34 3.32
N ASP A 138 10.10 1.99 4.48
CA ASP A 138 11.11 1.68 5.51
C ASP A 138 11.01 0.22 5.95
N PHE A 139 9.79 -0.28 6.16
CA PHE A 139 9.54 -1.68 6.49
C PHE A 139 9.93 -2.62 5.34
N GLY A 140 9.58 -2.28 4.09
CA GLY A 140 9.94 -3.06 2.91
C GLY A 140 11.45 -3.18 2.72
N PHE A 141 12.16 -2.08 2.79
CA PHE A 141 13.62 -2.06 2.66
C PHE A 141 14.33 -2.77 3.82
N SER A 142 13.86 -2.58 5.04
CA SER A 142 14.50 -3.22 6.21
C SER A 142 14.19 -4.71 6.32
N SER A 143 12.97 -5.16 6.02
CA SER A 143 12.50 -6.53 6.26
C SER A 143 12.65 -7.47 5.06
N TRP A 144 12.32 -7.00 3.84
CA TRP A 144 12.41 -7.82 2.62
C TRP A 144 13.58 -7.46 1.73
N LYS A 145 14.36 -6.44 2.09
CA LYS A 145 15.57 -6.07 1.35
C LYS A 145 15.30 -5.85 -0.13
N PHE A 146 14.17 -5.22 -0.45
CA PHE A 146 13.91 -4.82 -1.82
C PHE A 146 15.05 -3.92 -2.31
N ASP A 147 15.57 -4.18 -3.52
CA ASP A 147 16.60 -3.34 -4.12
C ASP A 147 16.03 -1.97 -4.49
N ARG A 148 14.80 -1.99 -5.01
CA ARG A 148 14.05 -0.79 -5.37
C ARG A 148 12.56 -1.01 -5.30
N VAL A 149 11.80 0.08 -5.23
CA VAL A 149 10.34 0.09 -5.28
C VAL A 149 9.89 1.16 -6.26
N ILE A 150 8.95 0.80 -7.13
CA ILE A 150 8.31 1.73 -8.07
C ILE A 150 6.94 2.17 -7.57
N ALA A 151 6.43 3.24 -8.16
CA ALA A 151 5.03 3.65 -8.04
C ALA A 151 4.54 4.21 -9.38
N SER A 152 3.23 4.18 -9.61
CA SER A 152 2.61 4.84 -10.75
C SER A 152 1.32 5.55 -10.37
N ALA A 153 0.97 6.58 -11.13
CA ALA A 153 -0.30 7.28 -10.95
C ALA A 153 -0.78 7.81 -12.30
N ARG A 154 -2.07 8.08 -12.42
CA ARG A 154 -2.56 8.88 -13.56
C ARG A 154 -2.02 10.31 -13.49
N SER A 155 -1.78 10.92 -14.64
CA SER A 155 -1.25 12.29 -14.72
C SER A 155 -2.16 13.31 -14.02
N GLU A 156 -3.46 13.06 -14.03
CA GLU A 156 -4.46 13.91 -13.37
C GLU A 156 -4.46 13.73 -11.84
N ASN A 157 -3.93 12.61 -11.32
CA ASN A 157 -3.83 12.35 -9.90
C ASN A 157 -2.60 13.05 -9.29
N THR A 158 -2.63 14.38 -9.32
CA THR A 158 -1.53 15.22 -8.82
C THR A 158 -1.25 14.99 -7.34
N GLN A 159 -2.22 14.52 -6.56
CA GLN A 159 -2.02 14.24 -5.13
C GLN A 159 -1.13 13.00 -4.94
N SER A 160 -1.37 11.92 -5.68
CA SER A 160 -0.48 10.74 -5.64
C SER A 160 0.93 11.06 -6.12
N ILE A 161 1.07 11.87 -7.19
CA ILE A 161 2.39 12.31 -7.67
C ILE A 161 3.13 13.11 -6.58
N LYS A 162 2.43 14.00 -5.85
CA LYS A 162 3.02 14.72 -4.70
C LYS A 162 3.44 13.77 -3.57
N VAL A 163 2.69 12.69 -3.33
CA VAL A 163 3.11 11.67 -2.34
C VAL A 163 4.38 10.99 -2.79
N MET A 164 4.50 10.54 -4.05
CA MET A 164 5.73 9.93 -4.59
C MET A 164 6.95 10.81 -4.32
N VAL A 165 6.88 12.10 -4.67
CA VAL A 165 7.99 13.04 -4.45
C VAL A 165 8.29 13.22 -2.96
N LYS A 166 7.25 13.36 -2.11
CA LYS A 166 7.43 13.58 -0.65
C LYS A 166 8.02 12.38 0.09
N VAL A 167 7.86 11.17 -0.44
CA VAL A 167 8.50 9.97 0.14
C VAL A 167 9.92 9.73 -0.41
N GLY A 168 10.41 10.62 -1.28
CA GLY A 168 11.79 10.55 -1.79
C GLY A 168 11.94 9.81 -3.12
N MET A 169 10.82 9.46 -3.80
CA MET A 169 10.90 8.82 -5.11
C MET A 169 11.34 9.82 -6.20
N SER A 170 12.18 9.37 -7.10
CA SER A 170 12.57 10.08 -8.32
C SER A 170 11.58 9.79 -9.44
N LEU A 171 11.07 10.83 -10.09
CA LEU A 171 10.17 10.66 -11.24
C LEU A 171 10.94 10.10 -12.43
N LEU A 172 10.32 9.17 -13.14
CA LEU A 172 10.81 8.54 -14.36
C LEU A 172 10.06 9.10 -15.58
N GLU A 173 10.48 8.70 -16.76
CA GLU A 173 9.73 8.96 -17.99
C GLU A 173 8.36 8.27 -17.94
N ASN A 174 7.36 8.92 -18.55
CA ASN A 174 6.02 8.34 -18.60
C ASN A 174 6.02 7.11 -19.49
N SER A 175 5.39 6.03 -19.03
CA SER A 175 5.20 4.83 -19.82
C SER A 175 3.73 4.38 -19.87
N PRO A 176 3.33 3.55 -20.86
CA PRO A 176 1.93 3.17 -21.03
C PRO A 176 1.40 2.32 -19.87
N ASN A 177 0.20 2.64 -19.39
CA ASN A 177 -0.61 1.75 -18.55
C ASN A 177 -1.30 0.66 -19.41
N PRO A 178 -2.03 -0.32 -18.83
CA PRO A 178 -2.74 -1.37 -19.58
C PRO A 178 -3.77 -0.84 -20.60
N LYS A 179 -4.21 0.41 -20.46
CA LYS A 179 -5.13 1.07 -21.38
C LYS A 179 -4.39 1.90 -22.46
N GLY A 180 -3.05 1.82 -22.53
CA GLY A 180 -2.23 2.56 -23.48
C GLY A 180 -2.05 4.05 -23.16
N GLN A 181 -2.47 4.52 -21.99
CA GLN A 181 -2.33 5.91 -21.57
C GLN A 181 -0.96 6.10 -20.94
N LEU A 182 -0.22 7.13 -21.34
CA LEU A 182 1.04 7.49 -20.70
C LEU A 182 0.80 8.02 -19.30
N VAL A 183 1.44 7.38 -18.33
CA VAL A 183 1.29 7.73 -16.90
C VAL A 183 2.66 7.93 -16.25
N PRO A 184 2.76 8.87 -15.30
CA PRO A 184 3.96 9.06 -14.49
C PRO A 184 4.32 7.82 -13.70
N HIS A 185 5.60 7.53 -13.68
CA HIS A 185 6.22 6.53 -12.82
C HIS A 185 7.24 7.20 -11.92
N ALA A 186 7.50 6.58 -10.80
CA ALA A 186 8.56 6.99 -9.89
C ALA A 186 9.26 5.76 -9.31
N VAL A 187 10.51 5.93 -8.90
CA VAL A 187 11.33 4.88 -8.29
C VAL A 187 12.02 5.41 -7.04
N ILE A 188 12.20 4.55 -6.08
CA ILE A 188 13.09 4.77 -4.94
C ILE A 188 13.99 3.55 -4.78
N GLU A 189 15.30 3.80 -4.69
CA GLU A 189 16.32 2.77 -4.47
C GLU A 189 16.56 2.55 -2.98
N ASN A 190 16.97 1.34 -2.62
CA ASN A 190 17.29 0.99 -1.24
C ASN A 190 18.72 1.41 -0.89
N ASN A 191 18.90 2.61 -0.39
CA ASN A 191 20.21 3.12 0.02
C ASN A 191 20.81 2.42 1.28
N LEU A 192 20.06 1.48 1.89
CA LEU A 192 20.57 0.69 3.04
C LEU A 192 21.46 -0.49 2.61
N LEU A 193 21.51 -0.80 1.31
CA LEU A 193 22.33 -1.89 0.77
C LEU A 193 23.77 -1.45 0.46
N ASP A 194 24.04 -0.14 0.42
CA ASP A 194 25.34 0.45 0.08
C ASP A 194 26.23 0.72 1.31
N THR A 195 25.80 0.29 2.51
CA THR A 195 26.53 0.43 3.78
C THR A 195 26.89 -0.93 4.39
#